data_28f7a8d69658f921f37313ed6be0c286
#
_entry.id   28f7a8d69658f921f37313ed6be0c286
#
_cell.length_a   1.000
_cell.length_b   1.000
_cell.length_c   1.000
_cell.angle_alpha   90.00
_cell.angle_beta   90.00
_cell.angle_gamma   90.00
#
_symmetry.space_group_name_H-M   'P 1'
#
loop_
_entity.id
_entity.type
_entity.pdbx_description
1 polymer ?
#
loop_
_entity_poly.entity_id
_entity_poly.type
_entity_poly.pdbx_seq_one_letter_code
_entity_poly.pdbx_strand_id
1 'polypeptide(L)'
;MRVELMYFDGCPNWTVANERLTEALRAANHNGVTVEHRRVETVEEAEELGFLGSPTIRIDGTDPFASGTEQVGLACRVYATPSGLSGSPTTDQLVQVLS
;
A
#
# COMPACT_ATOMS: atom_id res chain seq x y z
N MET A 1 9.30 0.80 -13.60
CA MET A 1 8.79 0.90 -12.20
C MET A 1 7.77 -0.20 -11.96
N ARG A 2 7.91 -0.88 -10.85
CA ARG A 2 6.98 -1.92 -10.43
C ARG A 2 6.24 -1.45 -9.19
N VAL A 3 4.91 -1.45 -9.26
CA VAL A 3 4.06 -1.02 -8.15
C VAL A 3 3.18 -2.18 -7.72
N GLU A 4 3.24 -2.53 -6.44
CA GLU A 4 2.47 -3.62 -5.86
C GLU A 4 1.54 -3.11 -4.77
N LEU A 5 0.32 -3.62 -4.75
CA LEU A 5 -0.64 -3.40 -3.68
C LEU A 5 -0.96 -4.74 -3.05
N MET A 6 -0.51 -4.92 -1.82
CA MET A 6 -0.71 -6.16 -1.07
C MET A 6 -1.83 -5.95 -0.05
N TYR A 7 -2.72 -6.93 0.06
CA TYR A 7 -3.91 -6.80 0.90
C TYR A 7 -4.41 -8.15 1.39
N PHE A 8 -5.30 -8.14 2.39
CA PHE A 8 -6.10 -9.32 2.72
C PHE A 8 -7.59 -8.94 2.75
N ASP A 9 -8.46 -9.91 2.50
CA ASP A 9 -9.89 -9.65 2.30
C ASP A 9 -10.62 -9.15 3.55
N GLY A 10 -10.09 -9.40 4.73
CA GLY A 10 -10.68 -8.95 5.98
C GLY A 10 -10.60 -7.45 6.22
N CYS A 11 -9.83 -6.73 5.40
CA CYS A 11 -9.68 -5.28 5.54
C CYS A 11 -10.09 -4.58 4.24
N PRO A 12 -11.23 -3.87 4.20
CA PRO A 12 -11.74 -3.27 2.96
C PRO A 12 -10.98 -2.01 2.52
N ASN A 13 -10.08 -1.48 3.33
CA ASN A 13 -9.36 -0.23 3.03
C ASN A 13 -8.48 -0.31 1.78
N TRP A 14 -8.15 -1.51 1.32
CA TRP A 14 -7.32 -1.67 0.14
C TRP A 14 -7.99 -1.15 -1.13
N THR A 15 -9.31 -1.14 -1.19
CA THR A 15 -10.03 -0.62 -2.36
C THR A 15 -9.84 0.89 -2.49
N VAL A 16 -9.88 1.60 -1.36
CA VAL A 16 -9.61 3.04 -1.32
C VAL A 16 -8.15 3.31 -1.72
N ALA A 17 -7.22 2.53 -1.18
CA ALA A 17 -5.80 2.65 -1.53
C ALA A 17 -5.58 2.42 -3.02
N ASN A 18 -6.26 1.44 -3.60
CA ASN A 18 -6.15 1.14 -5.02
C ASN A 18 -6.62 2.31 -5.89
N GLU A 19 -7.75 2.91 -5.55
CA GLU A 19 -8.26 4.08 -6.28
C GLU A 19 -7.29 5.25 -6.20
N ARG A 20 -6.79 5.55 -5.00
CA ARG A 20 -5.85 6.64 -4.78
C ARG A 20 -4.51 6.39 -5.48
N LEU A 21 -4.04 5.15 -5.48
CA LEU A 21 -2.80 4.77 -6.14
C LEU A 21 -2.90 4.90 -7.66
N THR A 22 -4.03 4.48 -8.23
CA THR A 22 -4.30 4.63 -9.66
C THR A 22 -4.31 6.11 -10.06
N GLU A 23 -4.97 6.95 -9.26
CA GLU A 23 -5.01 8.39 -9.51
C GLU A 23 -3.63 9.03 -9.36
N ALA A 24 -2.86 8.61 -8.34
CA ALA A 24 -1.52 9.14 -8.12
C ALA A 24 -0.57 8.79 -9.27
N LEU A 25 -0.66 7.58 -9.80
CA LEU A 25 0.13 7.18 -10.98
C LEU A 25 -0.18 8.07 -12.18
N ARG A 26 -1.44 8.38 -12.40
CA ARG A 26 -1.85 9.28 -13.48
C ARG A 26 -1.31 10.68 -13.25
N ALA A 27 -1.44 11.20 -12.04
CA ALA A 27 -0.98 12.55 -11.68
C ALA A 27 0.54 12.68 -11.77
N ALA A 28 1.28 11.60 -11.51
CA ALA A 28 2.74 11.58 -11.59
C ALA A 28 3.26 11.22 -13.00
N ASN A 29 2.37 11.14 -13.99
CA ASN A 29 2.69 10.80 -15.38
C ASN A 29 3.25 9.36 -15.57
N HIS A 30 2.83 8.45 -14.72
CA HIS A 30 3.18 7.03 -14.85
C HIS A 30 2.02 6.22 -15.45
N ASN A 31 1.46 6.69 -16.55
CA ASN A 31 0.26 6.11 -17.18
C ASN A 31 0.47 4.68 -17.70
N GLY A 32 1.72 4.29 -17.98
CA GLY A 32 2.03 2.95 -18.45
C GLY A 32 2.27 1.92 -17.35
N VAL A 33 2.20 2.33 -16.09
CA VAL A 33 2.43 1.43 -14.95
C VAL A 33 1.11 0.79 -14.52
N THR A 34 1.12 -0.55 -14.44
CA THR A 34 -0.03 -1.31 -13.93
C THR A 34 0.24 -1.71 -12.49
N VAL A 35 -0.74 -1.50 -11.62
CA VAL A 35 -0.64 -1.91 -10.21
C VAL A 35 -0.85 -3.43 -10.13
N GLU A 36 0.11 -4.12 -9.54
CA GLU A 36 0.00 -5.55 -9.28
C GLU A 36 -0.72 -5.76 -7.95
N HIS A 37 -1.84 -6.45 -7.97
CA HIS A 37 -2.58 -6.77 -6.75
C HIS A 37 -2.12 -8.14 -6.23
N ARG A 38 -1.78 -8.19 -4.95
CA ARG A 38 -1.37 -9.45 -4.33
C ARG A 38 -2.13 -9.66 -3.03
N ARG A 39 -2.98 -10.71 -3.02
CA ARG A 39 -3.73 -11.08 -1.83
C ARG A 39 -2.86 -11.95 -0.93
N VAL A 40 -2.80 -11.58 0.35
CA VAL A 40 -2.11 -12.35 1.38
C VAL A 40 -3.19 -13.07 2.18
N GLU A 41 -3.13 -14.40 2.26
CA GLU A 41 -4.23 -15.20 2.81
C GLU A 41 -3.92 -15.81 4.16
N THR A 42 -2.65 -16.04 4.47
CA THR A 42 -2.24 -16.72 5.71
C THR A 42 -1.18 -15.93 6.47
N VAL A 43 -1.07 -16.22 7.76
CA VAL A 43 -0.02 -15.63 8.60
C VAL A 43 1.36 -16.04 8.08
N GLU A 44 1.50 -17.25 7.61
CA GLU A 44 2.76 -17.77 7.06
C GLU A 44 3.18 -16.99 5.81
N GLU A 45 2.24 -16.68 4.92
CA GLU A 45 2.52 -15.82 3.77
C GLU A 45 2.93 -14.42 4.21
N ALA A 46 2.23 -13.87 5.20
CA ALA A 46 2.55 -12.54 5.73
C ALA A 46 3.98 -12.50 6.25
N GLU A 47 4.41 -13.54 6.96
CA GLU A 47 5.77 -13.63 7.48
C GLU A 47 6.81 -13.76 6.36
N GLU A 48 6.54 -14.61 5.37
CA GLU A 48 7.44 -14.81 4.22
C GLU A 48 7.64 -13.52 3.42
N LEU A 49 6.57 -12.74 3.25
CA LEU A 49 6.58 -11.53 2.45
C LEU A 49 6.98 -10.28 3.23
N GLY A 50 7.04 -10.37 4.56
CA GLY A 50 7.22 -9.20 5.40
C GLY A 50 6.03 -8.24 5.31
N PHE A 51 4.80 -8.79 5.19
CA PHE A 51 3.57 -8.02 5.01
C PHE A 51 3.22 -7.24 6.28
N LEU A 52 3.20 -5.93 6.18
CA LEU A 52 3.03 -5.02 7.32
C LEU A 52 1.58 -4.61 7.55
N GLY A 53 0.63 -5.37 7.05
CA GLY A 53 -0.79 -5.09 7.17
C GLY A 53 -1.40 -4.58 5.87
N SER A 54 -2.71 -4.60 5.81
CA SER A 54 -3.46 -4.25 4.60
C SER A 54 -3.96 -2.80 4.68
N PRO A 55 -3.76 -1.98 3.66
CA PRO A 55 -3.01 -2.25 2.43
C PRO A 55 -1.51 -1.96 2.61
N THR A 56 -0.66 -2.72 1.96
CA THR A 56 0.78 -2.43 1.85
C THR A 56 1.10 -2.08 0.41
N ILE A 57 1.78 -0.97 0.20
CA ILE A 57 2.17 -0.49 -1.13
C ILE A 57 3.69 -0.60 -1.24
N ARG A 58 4.18 -1.26 -2.29
CA ARG A 58 5.61 -1.38 -2.57
C ARG A 58 5.91 -0.83 -3.94
N ILE A 59 6.93 0.01 -4.02
CA ILE A 59 7.43 0.60 -5.25
C ILE A 59 8.83 0.05 -5.45
N ASP A 60 9.02 -0.71 -6.53
CA ASP A 60 10.28 -1.40 -6.82
C ASP A 60 10.77 -2.25 -5.63
N GLY A 61 9.84 -2.91 -4.95
CA GLY A 61 10.14 -3.81 -3.84
C GLY A 61 10.30 -3.12 -2.48
N THR A 62 10.17 -1.80 -2.42
CA THR A 62 10.33 -1.03 -1.19
C THR A 62 9.01 -0.42 -0.75
N ASP A 63 8.72 -0.52 0.54
CA ASP A 63 7.55 0.13 1.15
C ASP A 63 7.97 1.53 1.61
N PRO A 64 7.54 2.59 0.89
CA PRO A 64 7.98 3.97 1.22
C PRO A 64 7.35 4.53 2.49
N PHE A 65 6.34 3.84 3.04
CA PHE A 65 5.65 4.28 4.26
C PHE A 65 6.05 3.47 5.48
N ALA A 66 6.98 2.52 5.35
CA ALA A 66 7.44 1.73 6.48
C ALA A 66 8.27 2.59 7.42
N SER A 67 7.92 2.57 8.72
CA SER A 67 8.65 3.31 9.75
C SER A 67 9.54 2.43 10.62
N GLY A 68 9.43 1.12 10.46
CA GLY A 68 10.15 0.15 11.29
C GLY A 68 9.40 -0.26 12.55
N THR A 69 8.23 0.32 12.80
CA THR A 69 7.41 0.02 13.98
C THR A 69 6.21 -0.87 13.66
N GLU A 70 5.91 -1.08 12.37
CA GLU A 70 4.81 -1.94 11.94
C GLU A 70 5.12 -3.40 12.24
N GLN A 71 4.08 -4.14 12.57
CA GLN A 71 4.19 -5.57 12.81
C GLN A 71 3.74 -6.37 11.59
N VAL A 72 4.44 -7.44 11.29
CA VAL A 72 4.03 -8.38 10.25
C VAL A 72 2.78 -9.12 10.72
N GLY A 73 1.75 -9.22 9.86
CA GLY A 73 0.56 -9.98 10.18
C GLY A 73 -0.64 -9.58 9.33
N LEU A 74 -1.73 -10.32 9.52
CA LEU A 74 -3.00 -10.08 8.82
C LEU A 74 -3.85 -9.09 9.62
N ALA A 75 -3.51 -7.82 9.54
CA ALA A 75 -4.21 -6.75 10.23
C ALA A 75 -4.39 -5.56 9.30
N CYS A 76 -5.34 -4.69 9.64
CA CYS A 76 -5.47 -3.41 8.94
C CYS A 76 -4.32 -2.51 9.34
N ARG A 77 -3.69 -1.91 8.35
CA ARG A 77 -2.59 -0.97 8.57
C ARG A 77 -3.13 0.44 8.73
N VAL A 78 -2.48 1.22 9.58
CA VAL A 78 -2.83 2.62 9.81
C VAL A 78 -1.72 3.50 9.27
N TYR A 79 -2.10 4.52 8.51
CA TYR A 79 -1.17 5.49 7.90
C TYR A 79 -1.36 6.85 8.54
N ALA A 80 -0.25 7.52 8.84
CA ALA A 80 -0.28 8.90 9.29
C ALA A 80 -0.47 9.80 8.06
N THR A 81 -1.51 10.65 8.10
CA THR A 81 -1.80 11.59 7.02
C THR A 81 -1.91 13.00 7.58
N PRO A 82 -1.90 14.04 6.72
CA PRO A 82 -2.11 15.42 7.20
C PRO A 82 -3.44 15.63 7.94
N SER A 83 -4.44 14.78 7.66
CA SER A 83 -5.76 14.85 8.29
C SER A 83 -5.89 13.92 9.51
N GLY A 84 -4.81 13.25 9.92
CA GLY A 84 -4.82 12.30 11.01
C GLY A 84 -4.61 10.87 10.53
N LEU A 85 -4.89 9.90 11.38
CA LEU A 85 -4.71 8.49 11.05
C LEU A 85 -5.78 8.01 10.06
N SER A 86 -5.37 7.22 9.08
CA SER A 86 -6.26 6.71 8.03
C SER A 86 -5.86 5.29 7.64
N GLY A 87 -6.80 4.55 7.06
CA GLY A 87 -6.55 3.20 6.55
C GLY A 87 -5.78 3.16 5.23
N SER A 88 -5.45 4.32 4.65
CA SER A 88 -4.73 4.44 3.39
C SER A 88 -3.96 5.75 3.36
N PRO A 89 -2.81 5.83 2.65
CA PRO A 89 -2.19 7.12 2.37
C PRO A 89 -3.13 7.98 1.53
N THR A 90 -2.91 9.29 1.54
CA THR A 90 -3.63 10.19 0.65
C THR A 90 -3.07 10.09 -0.78
N THR A 91 -3.85 10.53 -1.76
CA THR A 91 -3.38 10.62 -3.14
C THR A 91 -2.12 11.47 -3.24
N ASP A 92 -2.06 12.60 -2.54
CA ASP A 92 -0.89 13.48 -2.55
C ASP A 92 0.35 12.81 -1.98
N GLN A 93 0.21 12.03 -0.89
CA GLN A 93 1.32 11.27 -0.34
C GLN A 93 1.85 10.24 -1.35
N LEU A 94 0.95 9.59 -2.07
CA LEU A 94 1.32 8.62 -3.10
C LEU A 94 2.02 9.30 -4.28
N VAL A 95 1.56 10.47 -4.71
CA VAL A 95 2.23 11.25 -5.75
C VAL A 95 3.66 11.56 -5.35
N GLN A 96 3.88 11.96 -4.10
CA GLN A 96 5.22 12.28 -3.61
C GLN A 96 6.18 11.10 -3.70
N VAL A 97 5.74 9.90 -3.34
CA VAL A 97 6.61 8.72 -3.38
C VAL A 97 6.78 8.15 -4.78
N LEU A 98 5.90 8.51 -5.71
CA LEU A 98 5.98 8.09 -7.12
C LEU A 98 6.74 9.09 -8.00
N SER A 99 7.05 10.22 -7.48
CA SER A 99 7.73 11.29 -8.23
C SER A 99 9.23 11.10 -8.32
#